data_61208962728664bd2d2b28bfad54d494
#
_entry.id   61208962728664bd2d2b28bfad54d494
#
_cell.length_a   1.000
_cell.length_b   1.000
_cell.length_c   1.000
_cell.angle_alpha   90.00
_cell.angle_beta   90.00
_cell.angle_gamma   90.00
#
_symmetry.space_group_name_H-M   'P 1'
#
loop_
_entity.id
_entity.type
_entity.pdbx_description
1 polymer ?
#
loop_
_entity_poly.entity_id
_entity_poly.type
_entity_poly.pdbx_seq_one_letter_code
_entity_poly.pdbx_strand_id
1 'polypeptide(L)'
;MMRAAIYARYSSDQQSAASIPDQVRLCRRLCEEQGWDVVEVFADEAMSGATHLRPDFQRMQQLAMRGGFDVLVAEALDRLSRDQEHIAGLHKRLTYLGVQIHTKAEGRISEIHIGLGGTMSALFLRQLAEKTHRGLEGRVKAGKSAGGLSYGYRLDRQPLPDGTWTTGDRVIDSTEAAIVQRIFTEYDRGRSARAIAIGLNRDGIPAPRSGGKGKGIWSFSTISGNWKRGTGILNNELYVGKLVWNRQRFVKDPDSGKRQARPNTPSDWITEEVPALRIIDDGLWARVKARQGAIREDILAERIEKPTAPKTERARRARYLLSGLLQCGCCGSGYSMISDSRYGCSAARNSGTCQNRKTVRRSDVEERVLKGLKNSLMHPDMIREFIAEFQRELQEQRLASLSARSGAEQELAKVIKEIDNIITAITQGMFHPSMKARMDALEADKARLAAQLADLPEPELITLHPGLADTYARTIADLVIALNADDTREEAADILRGLIETIVLMPDATAPNGHAIELYGELGAILTLCGDGEGTNAKARRVSAGFRQVTMVAGAGCVEEPTIQVAA
;
A
#
# COMPACT_ATOMS: atom_id res chain seq x y z
N MET A 1 15.43 22.40 -34.79
CA MET A 1 14.04 22.19 -34.33
C MET A 1 14.12 21.79 -32.87
N MET A 2 13.27 22.33 -31.97
CA MET A 2 13.30 21.91 -30.55
C MET A 2 12.63 20.54 -30.42
N ARG A 3 13.23 19.65 -29.64
CA ARG A 3 12.71 18.31 -29.38
C ARG A 3 11.75 18.36 -28.19
N ALA A 4 10.55 17.88 -28.34
CA ALA A 4 9.50 17.91 -27.33
C ALA A 4 9.21 16.52 -26.77
N ALA A 5 9.08 16.40 -25.46
CA ALA A 5 8.52 15.24 -24.78
C ALA A 5 7.13 15.59 -24.25
N ILE A 6 6.14 14.74 -24.46
CA ILE A 6 4.78 14.93 -23.96
C ILE A 6 4.57 14.07 -22.73
N TYR A 7 3.95 14.64 -21.67
CA TYR A 7 3.52 13.89 -20.51
C TYR A 7 2.02 14.03 -20.27
N ALA A 8 1.32 12.90 -20.14
CA ALA A 8 -0.11 12.83 -19.87
C ALA A 8 -0.42 11.93 -18.67
N ARG A 9 -1.52 12.21 -17.94
CA ARG A 9 -1.90 11.45 -16.76
C ARG A 9 -3.36 11.64 -16.38
N TYR A 10 -4.00 10.58 -15.84
CA TYR A 10 -5.24 10.71 -15.06
C TYR A 10 -5.15 10.06 -13.67
N SER A 11 -6.00 10.47 -12.72
CA SER A 11 -5.81 10.19 -11.30
C SER A 11 -6.88 9.35 -10.61
N SER A 12 -7.93 8.90 -11.30
CA SER A 12 -9.01 8.11 -10.68
C SER A 12 -9.73 7.20 -11.68
N ASP A 13 -10.22 6.06 -11.17
CA ASP A 13 -11.04 5.08 -11.88
C ASP A 13 -12.37 5.66 -12.45
N GLN A 14 -12.70 6.92 -12.14
CA GLN A 14 -13.89 7.63 -12.64
C GLN A 14 -13.61 8.48 -13.90
N GLN A 15 -12.35 8.67 -14.28
CA GLN A 15 -11.99 9.29 -15.55
C GLN A 15 -11.72 8.19 -16.56
N SER A 16 -12.37 8.26 -17.72
CA SER A 16 -12.24 7.24 -18.77
C SER A 16 -10.82 7.20 -19.35
N ALA A 17 -10.40 6.03 -19.84
CA ALA A 17 -9.13 5.85 -20.56
C ALA A 17 -8.99 6.79 -21.78
N ALA A 18 -10.09 7.33 -22.32
CA ALA A 18 -10.11 8.35 -23.37
C ALA A 18 -9.45 9.69 -22.96
N SER A 19 -9.22 9.94 -21.67
CA SER A 19 -8.60 11.18 -21.17
C SER A 19 -7.12 11.32 -21.58
N ILE A 20 -6.33 10.25 -21.68
CA ILE A 20 -4.93 10.31 -22.10
C ILE A 20 -4.79 10.62 -23.59
N PRO A 21 -5.46 9.91 -24.51
CA PRO A 21 -5.43 10.25 -25.93
C PRO A 21 -5.82 11.69 -26.21
N ASP A 22 -6.81 12.24 -25.49
CA ASP A 22 -7.24 13.63 -25.64
C ASP A 22 -6.15 14.62 -25.17
N GLN A 23 -5.52 14.37 -24.02
CA GLN A 23 -4.40 15.19 -23.55
C GLN A 23 -3.22 15.16 -24.53
N VAL A 24 -2.85 13.97 -25.02
CA VAL A 24 -1.76 13.80 -25.98
C VAL A 24 -2.08 14.53 -27.30
N ARG A 25 -3.33 14.42 -27.79
CA ARG A 25 -3.78 15.13 -29.00
C ARG A 25 -3.64 16.65 -28.84
N LEU A 26 -4.06 17.21 -27.72
CA LEU A 26 -3.92 18.63 -27.42
C LEU A 26 -2.46 19.08 -27.35
N CYS A 27 -1.61 18.27 -26.71
CA CYS A 27 -0.18 18.56 -26.61
C CYS A 27 0.54 18.44 -27.96
N ARG A 28 0.19 17.45 -28.82
CA ARG A 28 0.72 17.33 -30.18
C ARG A 28 0.40 18.54 -31.03
N ARG A 29 -0.87 18.98 -30.99
CA ARG A 29 -1.29 20.19 -31.68
C ARG A 29 -0.52 21.43 -31.24
N LEU A 30 -0.25 21.57 -29.94
CA LEU A 30 0.61 22.63 -29.43
C LEU A 30 2.04 22.53 -29.99
N CYS A 31 2.61 21.32 -30.05
CA CYS A 31 3.94 21.10 -30.63
C CYS A 31 3.96 21.48 -32.13
N GLU A 32 2.94 21.12 -32.88
CA GLU A 32 2.79 21.51 -34.31
C GLU A 32 2.70 23.03 -34.46
N GLU A 33 1.86 23.70 -33.65
CA GLU A 33 1.72 25.17 -33.62
C GLU A 33 3.06 25.89 -33.32
N GLN A 34 3.92 25.29 -32.51
CA GLN A 34 5.22 25.83 -32.11
C GLN A 34 6.39 25.37 -32.99
N GLY A 35 6.17 24.44 -33.90
CA GLY A 35 7.22 23.86 -34.76
C GLY A 35 8.22 22.97 -34.00
N TRP A 36 7.74 22.25 -32.98
CA TRP A 36 8.56 21.32 -32.19
C TRP A 36 8.37 19.87 -32.66
N ASP A 37 9.45 19.09 -32.63
CA ASP A 37 9.43 17.69 -32.98
C ASP A 37 9.15 16.82 -31.73
N VAL A 38 8.15 15.97 -31.77
CA VAL A 38 7.74 15.13 -30.64
C VAL A 38 8.57 13.85 -30.64
N VAL A 39 9.55 13.76 -29.75
CA VAL A 39 10.45 12.61 -29.63
C VAL A 39 9.86 11.45 -28.85
N GLU A 40 9.09 11.71 -27.79
CA GLU A 40 8.48 10.66 -26.97
C GLU A 40 7.22 11.15 -26.24
N VAL A 41 6.30 10.21 -25.99
CA VAL A 41 5.08 10.43 -25.20
C VAL A 41 5.09 9.53 -23.98
N PHE A 42 4.95 10.10 -22.80
CA PHE A 42 4.90 9.43 -21.51
C PHE A 42 3.49 9.48 -20.93
N ALA A 43 2.98 8.36 -20.43
CA ALA A 43 1.61 8.29 -19.92
C ALA A 43 1.50 7.42 -18.68
N ASP A 44 1.05 7.99 -17.56
CA ASP A 44 0.77 7.25 -16.31
C ASP A 44 -0.75 7.14 -16.08
N GLU A 45 -1.29 5.93 -16.23
CA GLU A 45 -2.71 5.62 -16.07
C GLU A 45 -3.09 5.35 -14.61
N ALA A 46 -4.27 5.86 -14.20
CA ALA A 46 -4.87 5.61 -12.87
C ALA A 46 -3.96 5.90 -11.66
N MET A 47 -2.94 6.76 -11.81
CA MET A 47 -1.98 7.07 -10.75
C MET A 47 -2.18 8.46 -10.17
N SER A 48 -2.16 8.54 -8.82
CA SER A 48 -2.26 9.81 -8.09
C SER A 48 -1.04 10.70 -8.36
N GLY A 49 -1.26 12.00 -8.61
CA GLY A 49 -0.19 13.01 -8.73
C GLY A 49 0.67 13.19 -7.47
N ALA A 50 0.26 12.61 -6.34
CA ALA A 50 0.98 12.65 -5.07
C ALA A 50 1.91 11.43 -4.84
N THR A 51 1.99 10.49 -5.79
CA THR A 51 2.77 9.26 -5.63
C THR A 51 4.05 9.36 -6.45
N HIS A 52 5.21 9.11 -5.82
CA HIS A 52 6.52 9.05 -6.49
C HIS A 52 6.69 7.85 -7.43
N LEU A 53 5.78 6.86 -7.34
CA LEU A 53 5.80 5.61 -8.11
C LEU A 53 5.04 5.77 -9.45
N ARG A 54 5.49 6.71 -10.30
CA ARG A 54 4.98 6.89 -11.67
C ARG A 54 6.08 6.48 -12.65
N PRO A 55 6.00 5.27 -13.24
CA PRO A 55 7.07 4.72 -14.06
C PRO A 55 7.45 5.62 -15.25
N ASP A 56 6.44 6.10 -15.98
CA ASP A 56 6.68 6.94 -17.16
C ASP A 56 7.15 8.34 -16.80
N PHE A 57 6.72 8.89 -15.67
CA PHE A 57 7.28 10.13 -15.14
C PHE A 57 8.77 9.99 -14.79
N GLN A 58 9.16 8.84 -14.22
CA GLN A 58 10.58 8.56 -13.94
C GLN A 58 11.38 8.36 -15.22
N ARG A 59 10.83 7.66 -16.23
CA ARG A 59 11.47 7.51 -17.55
C ARG A 59 11.68 8.86 -18.22
N MET A 60 10.67 9.74 -18.19
CA MET A 60 10.74 11.10 -18.70
C MET A 60 11.89 11.88 -18.02
N GLN A 61 12.02 11.82 -16.69
CA GLN A 61 13.11 12.47 -15.97
C GLN A 61 14.48 11.88 -16.37
N GLN A 62 14.60 10.57 -16.54
CA GLN A 62 15.84 9.92 -17.01
C GLN A 62 16.21 10.36 -18.42
N LEU A 63 15.23 10.47 -19.32
CA LEU A 63 15.47 10.96 -20.68
C LEU A 63 15.93 12.43 -20.67
N ALA A 64 15.36 13.28 -19.81
CA ALA A 64 15.80 14.65 -19.62
C ALA A 64 17.26 14.73 -19.15
N MET A 65 17.67 13.88 -18.19
CA MET A 65 19.06 13.82 -17.71
C MET A 65 20.06 13.42 -18.80
N ARG A 66 19.61 12.67 -19.81
CA ARG A 66 20.44 12.28 -20.96
C ARG A 66 20.40 13.30 -22.11
N GLY A 67 19.73 14.45 -21.93
CA GLY A 67 19.57 15.45 -22.99
C GLY A 67 18.69 14.99 -24.15
N GLY A 68 17.72 14.10 -23.90
CA GLY A 68 16.89 13.50 -24.93
C GLY A 68 15.85 14.45 -25.52
N PHE A 69 15.49 15.55 -24.85
CA PHE A 69 14.54 16.57 -25.32
C PHE A 69 14.84 17.94 -24.74
N ASP A 70 14.29 18.98 -25.34
CA ASP A 70 14.54 20.39 -25.00
C ASP A 70 13.33 21.06 -24.34
N VAL A 71 12.12 20.50 -24.53
CA VAL A 71 10.88 21.02 -23.95
C VAL A 71 9.99 19.88 -23.47
N LEU A 72 9.48 19.99 -22.22
CA LEU A 72 8.45 19.11 -21.64
C LEU A 72 7.09 19.77 -21.86
N VAL A 73 6.18 19.06 -22.52
CA VAL A 73 4.82 19.54 -22.82
C VAL A 73 3.78 18.75 -22.03
N ALA A 74 2.82 19.45 -21.41
CA ALA A 74 1.68 18.86 -20.73
C ALA A 74 0.40 19.70 -20.97
N GLU A 75 -0.77 19.12 -20.70
CA GLU A 75 -2.04 19.87 -20.78
C GLU A 75 -2.06 21.03 -19.77
N ALA A 76 -1.71 20.77 -18.52
CA ALA A 76 -1.65 21.73 -17.42
C ALA A 76 -0.64 21.28 -16.37
N LEU A 77 -0.21 22.19 -15.49
CA LEU A 77 0.77 21.88 -14.41
C LEU A 77 0.32 20.77 -13.47
N ASP A 78 -0.99 20.65 -13.20
CA ASP A 78 -1.53 19.60 -12.33
C ASP A 78 -1.40 18.18 -12.91
N ARG A 79 -1.12 18.03 -14.22
CA ARG A 79 -0.75 16.76 -14.84
C ARG A 79 0.65 16.32 -14.40
N LEU A 80 1.58 17.26 -14.26
CA LEU A 80 2.92 16.96 -13.78
C LEU A 80 2.92 16.64 -12.29
N SER A 81 2.37 17.53 -11.44
CA SER A 81 2.13 17.26 -10.02
C SER A 81 1.03 18.17 -9.45
N ARG A 82 0.38 17.73 -8.38
CA ARG A 82 -0.51 18.56 -7.54
C ARG A 82 0.19 19.12 -6.30
N ASP A 83 1.43 18.70 -6.07
CA ASP A 83 2.25 19.12 -4.95
C ASP A 83 3.22 20.21 -5.41
N GLN A 84 3.20 21.36 -4.71
CA GLN A 84 4.00 22.52 -5.06
C GLN A 84 5.50 22.25 -4.93
N GLU A 85 5.91 21.50 -3.92
CA GLU A 85 7.31 21.15 -3.69
C GLU A 85 7.85 20.28 -4.83
N HIS A 86 7.07 19.30 -5.25
CA HIS A 86 7.44 18.41 -6.36
C HIS A 86 7.53 19.17 -7.70
N ILE A 87 6.60 20.09 -7.98
CA ILE A 87 6.66 20.91 -9.20
C ILE A 87 7.86 21.86 -9.18
N ALA A 88 8.11 22.51 -8.05
CA ALA A 88 9.26 23.39 -7.91
C ALA A 88 10.59 22.62 -8.06
N GLY A 89 10.68 21.42 -7.45
CA GLY A 89 11.83 20.54 -7.61
C GLY A 89 12.03 20.06 -9.04
N LEU A 90 10.96 19.67 -9.74
CA LEU A 90 11.01 19.30 -11.14
C LEU A 90 11.47 20.47 -12.03
N HIS A 91 10.88 21.65 -11.86
CA HIS A 91 11.25 22.83 -12.62
C HIS A 91 12.73 23.19 -12.44
N LYS A 92 13.24 23.22 -11.20
CA LYS A 92 14.66 23.48 -10.93
C LYS A 92 15.57 22.47 -11.65
N ARG A 93 15.25 21.19 -11.59
CA ARG A 93 16.03 20.13 -12.28
C ARG A 93 16.01 20.30 -13.79
N LEU A 94 14.84 20.49 -14.38
CA LEU A 94 14.69 20.66 -15.82
C LEU A 94 15.37 21.95 -16.32
N THR A 95 15.23 23.04 -15.57
CA THR A 95 15.93 24.31 -15.87
C THR A 95 17.45 24.14 -15.83
N TYR A 96 17.98 23.42 -14.84
CA TYR A 96 19.40 23.08 -14.75
C TYR A 96 19.89 22.28 -15.96
N LEU A 97 19.04 21.38 -16.49
CA LEU A 97 19.32 20.58 -17.69
C LEU A 97 19.06 21.35 -19.00
N GLY A 98 18.66 22.62 -18.93
CA GLY A 98 18.30 23.42 -20.10
C GLY A 98 16.95 23.09 -20.72
N VAL A 99 16.11 22.26 -20.06
CA VAL A 99 14.79 21.84 -20.54
C VAL A 99 13.72 22.82 -20.04
N GLN A 100 12.87 23.30 -20.96
CA GLN A 100 11.73 24.18 -20.66
C GLN A 100 10.48 23.34 -20.37
N ILE A 101 9.62 23.84 -19.47
CA ILE A 101 8.27 23.27 -19.28
C ILE A 101 7.27 24.16 -20.01
N HIS A 102 6.39 23.58 -20.79
CA HIS A 102 5.33 24.26 -21.51
C HIS A 102 3.99 23.53 -21.33
N THR A 103 2.94 24.27 -21.00
CA THR A 103 1.60 23.70 -20.88
C THR A 103 0.64 24.36 -21.86
N LYS A 104 -0.42 23.63 -22.24
CA LYS A 104 -1.47 24.23 -23.08
C LYS A 104 -2.26 25.29 -22.33
N ALA A 105 -2.45 25.09 -21.01
CA ALA A 105 -3.26 26.00 -20.17
C ALA A 105 -2.52 27.29 -19.81
N GLU A 106 -1.24 27.21 -19.42
CA GLU A 106 -0.49 28.35 -18.87
C GLU A 106 0.63 28.86 -19.82
N GLY A 107 0.91 28.16 -20.90
CA GLY A 107 2.02 28.48 -21.80
C GLY A 107 3.38 28.07 -21.21
N ARG A 108 4.43 28.86 -21.44
CA ARG A 108 5.76 28.61 -20.90
C ARG A 108 5.75 28.84 -19.39
N ILE A 109 6.14 27.80 -18.66
CA ILE A 109 6.17 27.83 -17.19
C ILE A 109 7.41 28.55 -16.67
N SER A 110 7.17 29.46 -15.75
CA SER A 110 8.19 30.19 -15.01
C SER A 110 8.04 29.99 -13.50
N GLU A 111 8.99 30.45 -12.72
CA GLU A 111 8.93 30.41 -11.24
C GLU A 111 7.68 31.10 -10.68
N ILE A 112 7.20 32.18 -11.36
CA ILE A 112 5.98 32.90 -10.99
C ILE A 112 4.75 31.99 -11.14
N HIS A 113 4.63 31.24 -12.24
CA HIS A 113 3.53 30.30 -12.45
C HIS A 113 3.52 29.20 -11.39
N ILE A 114 4.68 28.70 -10.98
CA ILE A 114 4.81 27.66 -9.96
C ILE A 114 4.41 28.22 -8.59
N GLY A 115 4.92 29.40 -8.22
CA GLY A 115 4.61 30.03 -6.95
C GLY A 115 3.13 30.39 -6.84
N LEU A 116 2.59 31.07 -7.85
CA LEU A 116 1.19 31.52 -7.88
C LEU A 116 0.23 30.34 -8.00
N GLY A 117 0.48 29.42 -8.94
CA GLY A 117 -0.37 28.23 -9.16
C GLY A 117 -0.43 27.33 -7.93
N GLY A 118 0.69 27.09 -7.26
CA GLY A 118 0.72 26.33 -6.00
C GLY A 118 -0.05 27.03 -4.87
N THR A 119 0.11 28.34 -4.72
CA THR A 119 -0.62 29.12 -3.70
C THR A 119 -2.13 29.13 -3.98
N MET A 120 -2.53 29.34 -5.23
CA MET A 120 -3.94 29.32 -5.64
C MET A 120 -4.57 27.93 -5.41
N SER A 121 -3.87 26.86 -5.75
CA SER A 121 -4.32 25.49 -5.50
C SER A 121 -4.48 25.20 -4.01
N ALA A 122 -3.55 25.64 -3.17
CA ALA A 122 -3.63 25.49 -1.72
C ALA A 122 -4.81 26.28 -1.13
N LEU A 123 -5.05 27.50 -1.59
CA LEU A 123 -6.20 28.33 -1.21
C LEU A 123 -7.52 27.68 -1.63
N PHE A 124 -7.62 27.21 -2.86
CA PHE A 124 -8.81 26.50 -3.34
C PHE A 124 -9.14 25.26 -2.51
N LEU A 125 -8.13 24.42 -2.22
CA LEU A 125 -8.31 23.24 -1.39
C LEU A 125 -8.74 23.60 0.03
N ARG A 126 -8.19 24.67 0.61
CA ARG A 126 -8.61 25.17 1.92
C ARG A 126 -10.06 25.64 1.91
N GLN A 127 -10.45 26.47 0.94
CA GLN A 127 -11.83 26.95 0.82
C GLN A 127 -12.82 25.79 0.61
N LEU A 128 -12.45 24.78 -0.21
CA LEU A 128 -13.26 23.58 -0.42
C LEU A 128 -13.42 22.79 0.88
N ALA A 129 -12.34 22.63 1.64
CA ALA A 129 -12.37 21.96 2.95
C ALA A 129 -13.27 22.73 3.94
N GLU A 130 -13.18 24.04 4.00
CA GLU A 130 -14.01 24.90 4.87
C GLU A 130 -15.50 24.83 4.47
N LYS A 131 -15.81 24.92 3.17
CA LYS A 131 -17.20 24.76 2.67
C LYS A 131 -17.76 23.38 3.01
N THR A 132 -16.97 22.32 2.79
CA THR A 132 -17.35 20.94 3.12
C THR A 132 -17.59 20.78 4.63
N HIS A 133 -16.66 21.31 5.45
CA HIS A 133 -16.78 21.26 6.91
C HIS A 133 -18.06 21.95 7.39
N ARG A 134 -18.34 23.16 6.90
CA ARG A 134 -19.56 23.92 7.22
C ARG A 134 -20.83 23.17 6.79
N GLY A 135 -20.82 22.55 5.60
CA GLY A 135 -21.95 21.73 5.15
C GLY A 135 -22.19 20.51 6.04
N LEU A 136 -21.11 19.83 6.49
CA LEU A 136 -21.22 18.72 7.44
C LEU A 136 -21.70 19.18 8.83
N GLU A 137 -21.22 20.33 9.31
CA GLU A 137 -21.70 20.96 10.55
C GLU A 137 -23.21 21.24 10.50
N GLY A 138 -23.69 21.83 9.39
CA GLY A 138 -25.13 22.08 9.21
C GLY A 138 -25.96 20.79 9.24
N ARG A 139 -25.44 19.70 8.69
CA ARG A 139 -26.08 18.38 8.76
C ARG A 139 -26.16 17.86 10.20
N VAL A 140 -25.09 17.99 10.98
CA VAL A 140 -25.06 17.57 12.39
C VAL A 140 -26.08 18.35 13.21
N LYS A 141 -26.13 19.68 13.06
CA LYS A 141 -27.12 20.56 13.71
C LYS A 141 -28.57 20.22 13.34
N ALA A 142 -28.78 19.63 12.16
CA ALA A 142 -30.07 19.08 11.73
C ALA A 142 -30.32 17.64 12.21
N GLY A 143 -29.47 17.08 13.08
CA GLY A 143 -29.58 15.70 13.60
C GLY A 143 -29.17 14.64 12.58
N LYS A 144 -28.66 15.02 11.39
CA LYS A 144 -28.33 14.11 10.31
C LYS A 144 -26.88 13.59 10.40
N SER A 145 -26.58 12.51 9.70
CA SER A 145 -25.21 11.97 9.61
C SER A 145 -24.30 12.88 8.79
N ALA A 146 -23.15 13.24 9.37
CA ALA A 146 -22.04 13.92 8.67
C ALA A 146 -20.91 12.96 8.30
N GLY A 147 -21.09 11.66 8.39
CA GLY A 147 -20.06 10.67 8.12
C GLY A 147 -20.61 9.26 8.01
N GLY A 148 -19.77 8.26 8.36
CA GLY A 148 -20.13 6.85 8.32
C GLY A 148 -21.30 6.49 9.24
N LEU A 149 -21.93 5.35 8.93
CA LEU A 149 -23.03 4.80 9.71
C LEU A 149 -22.47 4.08 10.94
N SER A 150 -23.05 4.34 12.12
CA SER A 150 -22.78 3.58 13.34
C SER A 150 -23.60 2.30 13.36
N TYR A 151 -23.04 1.22 13.92
CA TYR A 151 -23.75 -0.04 14.14
C TYR A 151 -24.98 0.21 15.05
N GLY A 152 -26.08 -0.45 14.77
CA GLY A 152 -27.36 -0.20 15.43
C GLY A 152 -28.28 0.74 14.66
N TYR A 153 -27.85 1.28 13.54
CA TYR A 153 -28.63 2.22 12.73
C TYR A 153 -28.53 1.87 11.25
N ARG A 154 -29.58 2.21 10.50
CA ARG A 154 -29.62 2.16 9.04
C ARG A 154 -29.98 3.52 8.47
N LEU A 155 -29.62 3.75 7.20
CA LEU A 155 -30.01 4.96 6.49
C LEU A 155 -31.50 4.89 6.16
N ASP A 156 -32.21 5.98 6.44
CA ASP A 156 -33.57 6.20 5.98
C ASP A 156 -33.50 7.07 4.71
N ARG A 157 -33.81 6.46 3.57
CA ARG A 157 -33.82 7.14 2.27
C ARG A 157 -35.27 7.26 1.81
N GLN A 158 -35.76 8.48 1.76
CA GLN A 158 -37.10 8.80 1.26
C GLN A 158 -37.00 9.59 -0.03
N PRO A 159 -37.82 9.29 -1.04
CA PRO A 159 -37.86 10.06 -2.27
C PRO A 159 -38.45 11.46 -1.97
N LEU A 160 -37.80 12.48 -2.53
CA LEU A 160 -38.28 13.86 -2.46
C LEU A 160 -39.10 14.19 -3.73
N PRO A 161 -39.97 15.21 -3.68
CA PRO A 161 -40.80 15.60 -4.82
C PRO A 161 -40.03 16.03 -6.07
N ASP A 162 -38.76 16.43 -5.91
CA ASP A 162 -37.85 16.81 -7.00
C ASP A 162 -37.12 15.61 -7.64
N GLY A 163 -37.50 14.37 -7.27
CA GLY A 163 -36.87 13.15 -7.77
C GLY A 163 -35.55 12.79 -7.10
N THR A 164 -35.06 13.58 -6.14
CA THR A 164 -33.89 13.26 -5.33
C THR A 164 -34.25 12.44 -4.08
N TRP A 165 -33.26 11.97 -3.36
CA TRP A 165 -33.44 11.19 -2.13
C TRP A 165 -32.94 11.95 -0.92
N THR A 166 -33.63 11.80 0.23
CA THR A 166 -33.10 12.31 1.50
C THR A 166 -31.73 11.71 1.79
N THR A 167 -30.84 12.50 2.36
CA THR A 167 -29.46 12.07 2.65
C THR A 167 -29.07 12.33 4.09
N GLY A 168 -28.53 11.31 4.74
CA GLY A 168 -27.99 11.42 6.10
C GLY A 168 -29.00 11.18 7.21
N ASP A 169 -30.28 10.93 6.89
CA ASP A 169 -31.30 10.54 7.84
C ASP A 169 -31.05 9.10 8.29
N ARG A 170 -31.26 8.85 9.59
CA ARG A 170 -30.99 7.55 10.22
C ARG A 170 -32.18 7.11 11.03
N VAL A 171 -32.39 5.81 11.03
CA VAL A 171 -33.36 5.14 11.92
C VAL A 171 -32.68 4.00 12.65
N ILE A 172 -33.20 3.60 13.79
CA ILE A 172 -32.71 2.46 14.56
C ILE A 172 -32.97 1.19 13.76
N ASP A 173 -31.92 0.37 13.59
CA ASP A 173 -32.05 -1.01 13.13
C ASP A 173 -32.32 -1.90 14.33
N SER A 174 -33.52 -2.50 14.42
CA SER A 174 -33.93 -3.27 15.58
C SER A 174 -33.05 -4.47 15.87
N THR A 175 -32.53 -5.12 14.83
CA THR A 175 -31.66 -6.28 14.96
C THR A 175 -30.30 -5.89 15.53
N GLU A 176 -29.66 -4.88 14.94
CA GLU A 176 -28.37 -4.39 15.42
C GLU A 176 -28.50 -3.69 16.78
N ALA A 177 -29.58 -2.96 17.03
CA ALA A 177 -29.85 -2.32 18.31
C ALA A 177 -29.97 -3.33 19.46
N ALA A 178 -30.60 -4.47 19.23
CA ALA A 178 -30.67 -5.56 20.23
C ALA A 178 -29.26 -6.09 20.57
N ILE A 179 -28.36 -6.15 19.59
CA ILE A 179 -26.97 -6.55 19.83
C ILE A 179 -26.21 -5.48 20.62
N VAL A 180 -26.44 -4.19 20.32
CA VAL A 180 -25.86 -3.08 21.11
C VAL A 180 -26.33 -3.18 22.56
N GLN A 181 -27.64 -3.36 22.82
CA GLN A 181 -28.20 -3.54 24.17
C GLN A 181 -27.58 -4.76 24.88
N ARG A 182 -27.44 -5.88 24.19
CA ARG A 182 -26.74 -7.08 24.69
C ARG A 182 -25.30 -6.76 25.13
N ILE A 183 -24.54 -6.06 24.31
CA ILE A 183 -23.14 -5.70 24.61
C ILE A 183 -23.07 -4.85 25.88
N PHE A 184 -23.92 -3.84 26.03
CA PHE A 184 -23.94 -2.99 27.20
C PHE A 184 -24.36 -3.75 28.45
N THR A 185 -25.42 -4.59 28.38
CA THR A 185 -25.90 -5.41 29.49
C THR A 185 -24.86 -6.44 29.94
N GLU A 186 -24.24 -7.15 29.02
CA GLU A 186 -23.20 -8.12 29.37
C GLU A 186 -21.97 -7.43 29.97
N TYR A 187 -21.62 -6.24 29.48
CA TYR A 187 -20.51 -5.47 30.05
C TYR A 187 -20.86 -4.96 31.46
N ASP A 188 -22.05 -4.45 31.70
CA ASP A 188 -22.55 -4.02 33.02
C ASP A 188 -22.51 -5.19 34.03
N ARG A 189 -22.88 -6.40 33.59
CA ARG A 189 -22.84 -7.65 34.40
C ARG A 189 -21.44 -8.20 34.67
N GLY A 190 -20.36 -7.50 34.32
CA GLY A 190 -19.00 -7.90 34.64
C GLY A 190 -18.22 -8.58 33.54
N ARG A 191 -18.82 -8.94 32.38
CA ARG A 191 -18.08 -9.55 31.26
C ARG A 191 -17.08 -8.56 30.68
N SER A 192 -15.90 -9.05 30.29
CA SER A 192 -14.91 -8.21 29.59
C SER A 192 -15.29 -8.01 28.13
N ALA A 193 -14.88 -6.88 27.53
CA ALA A 193 -15.13 -6.62 26.09
C ALA A 193 -14.60 -7.74 25.19
N ARG A 194 -13.51 -8.42 25.61
CA ARG A 194 -12.97 -9.58 24.89
C ARG A 194 -13.89 -10.81 24.99
N ALA A 195 -14.40 -11.11 26.16
CA ALA A 195 -15.33 -12.23 26.37
C ALA A 195 -16.65 -12.02 25.62
N ILE A 196 -17.12 -10.76 25.53
CA ILE A 196 -18.29 -10.39 24.74
C ILE A 196 -18.02 -10.59 23.24
N ALA A 197 -16.86 -10.12 22.72
CA ALA A 197 -16.49 -10.30 21.32
C ALA A 197 -16.43 -11.78 20.93
N ILE A 198 -15.82 -12.62 21.76
CA ILE A 198 -15.76 -14.08 21.56
C ILE A 198 -17.17 -14.70 21.56
N GLY A 199 -18.04 -14.26 22.47
CA GLY A 199 -19.43 -14.73 22.52
C GLY A 199 -20.20 -14.40 21.25
N LEU A 200 -20.14 -13.14 20.79
CA LEU A 200 -20.79 -12.70 19.55
C LEU A 200 -20.29 -13.44 18.31
N ASN A 201 -18.97 -13.68 18.23
CA ASN A 201 -18.39 -14.45 17.12
C ASN A 201 -18.82 -15.91 17.14
N ARG A 202 -18.88 -16.53 18.33
CA ARG A 202 -19.38 -17.92 18.50
C ARG A 202 -20.84 -18.04 18.09
N ASP A 203 -21.64 -17.01 18.41
CA ASP A 203 -23.06 -16.96 18.06
C ASP A 203 -23.28 -16.57 16.58
N GLY A 204 -22.23 -16.40 15.78
CA GLY A 204 -22.27 -16.10 14.34
C GLY A 204 -22.76 -14.69 14.01
N ILE A 205 -22.80 -13.77 14.98
CA ILE A 205 -23.30 -12.41 14.79
C ILE A 205 -22.25 -11.58 14.05
N PRO A 206 -22.57 -10.99 12.88
CA PRO A 206 -21.62 -10.22 12.10
C PRO A 206 -21.26 -8.89 12.80
N ALA A 207 -19.98 -8.56 12.82
CA ALA A 207 -19.49 -7.27 13.32
C ALA A 207 -19.64 -6.15 12.27
N PRO A 208 -19.66 -4.87 12.70
CA PRO A 208 -19.70 -3.75 11.77
C PRO A 208 -18.49 -3.77 10.81
N ARG A 209 -18.75 -3.56 9.52
CA ARG A 209 -17.72 -3.48 8.48
C ARG A 209 -17.35 -2.03 8.22
N SER A 210 -16.23 -1.56 8.74
CA SER A 210 -15.72 -0.20 8.49
C SER A 210 -15.41 0.00 7.01
N GLY A 211 -16.15 0.87 6.34
CA GLY A 211 -15.97 1.17 4.91
C GLY A 211 -16.17 -0.04 3.99
N GLY A 212 -16.93 -1.07 4.43
CA GLY A 212 -17.15 -2.30 3.65
C GLY A 212 -15.99 -3.28 3.60
N LYS A 213 -14.84 -2.95 4.17
CA LYS A 213 -13.58 -3.73 4.08
C LYS A 213 -13.30 -4.63 5.29
N GLY A 214 -14.07 -4.54 6.37
CA GLY A 214 -13.86 -5.36 7.58
C GLY A 214 -14.19 -6.84 7.35
N LYS A 215 -13.53 -7.73 8.11
CA LYS A 215 -13.78 -9.18 8.06
C LYS A 215 -15.15 -9.61 8.65
N GLY A 216 -15.93 -8.68 9.22
CA GLY A 216 -17.20 -8.98 9.88
C GLY A 216 -17.06 -9.74 11.20
N ILE A 217 -15.90 -9.69 11.84
CA ILE A 217 -15.55 -10.40 13.08
C ILE A 217 -15.42 -9.40 14.22
N TRP A 218 -16.08 -9.67 15.33
CA TRP A 218 -15.97 -8.88 16.55
C TRP A 218 -14.59 -9.01 17.18
N SER A 219 -14.05 -7.89 17.60
CA SER A 219 -12.83 -7.83 18.41
C SER A 219 -13.06 -7.00 19.67
N PHE A 220 -12.21 -7.19 20.67
CA PHE A 220 -12.31 -6.38 21.88
C PHE A 220 -12.21 -4.88 21.58
N SER A 221 -11.42 -4.49 20.60
CA SER A 221 -11.25 -3.10 20.20
C SER A 221 -12.48 -2.51 19.51
N THR A 222 -13.27 -3.31 18.80
CA THR A 222 -14.57 -2.90 18.23
C THR A 222 -15.54 -2.55 19.34
N ILE A 223 -15.55 -3.30 20.43
CA ILE A 223 -16.43 -3.08 21.58
C ILE A 223 -15.89 -1.96 22.49
N SER A 224 -14.66 -2.12 23.00
CA SER A 224 -14.04 -1.20 23.97
C SER A 224 -13.58 0.11 23.36
N GLY A 225 -13.07 0.09 22.13
CA GLY A 225 -12.61 1.27 21.39
C GLY A 225 -11.58 2.12 22.13
N ASN A 226 -11.65 3.42 21.87
CA ASN A 226 -10.83 4.44 22.53
C ASN A 226 -11.76 5.53 23.11
N TRP A 227 -11.79 5.65 24.42
CA TRP A 227 -12.68 6.58 25.13
C TRP A 227 -12.39 8.07 24.83
N LYS A 228 -11.10 8.46 24.65
CA LYS A 228 -10.72 9.83 24.30
C LYS A 228 -11.21 10.25 22.91
N ARG A 229 -11.30 9.30 22.00
CA ARG A 229 -11.77 9.51 20.63
C ARG A 229 -13.27 9.23 20.47
N GLY A 230 -13.93 8.70 21.50
CA GLY A 230 -15.32 8.28 21.43
C GLY A 230 -15.57 7.15 20.42
N THR A 231 -14.57 6.31 20.17
CA THR A 231 -14.70 5.18 19.24
C THR A 231 -14.98 3.88 19.98
N GLY A 232 -15.57 2.92 19.29
CA GLY A 232 -16.03 1.64 19.85
C GLY A 232 -17.48 1.71 20.36
N ILE A 233 -18.12 0.55 20.42
CA ILE A 233 -19.53 0.45 20.81
C ILE A 233 -19.79 1.10 22.19
N LEU A 234 -18.99 0.80 23.20
CA LEU A 234 -19.17 1.30 24.56
C LEU A 234 -18.92 2.81 24.73
N ASN A 235 -18.44 3.53 23.71
CA ASN A 235 -18.11 4.96 23.80
C ASN A 235 -18.91 5.83 22.81
N ASN A 236 -19.78 5.25 22.01
CA ASN A 236 -20.56 6.01 21.04
C ASN A 236 -21.78 6.63 21.72
N GLU A 237 -21.74 7.94 21.96
CA GLU A 237 -22.81 8.68 22.65
C GLU A 237 -24.10 8.75 21.84
N LEU A 238 -24.10 8.40 20.56
CA LEU A 238 -25.31 8.30 19.76
C LEU A 238 -26.30 7.29 20.36
N TYR A 239 -25.79 6.24 21.02
CA TYR A 239 -26.67 5.25 21.67
C TYR A 239 -27.52 5.81 22.84
N VAL A 240 -27.10 6.93 23.41
CA VAL A 240 -27.91 7.67 24.40
C VAL A 240 -28.59 8.90 23.79
N GLY A 241 -28.66 8.97 22.47
CA GLY A 241 -29.33 10.06 21.77
C GLY A 241 -28.49 11.33 21.66
N LYS A 242 -27.15 11.27 21.77
CA LYS A 242 -26.25 12.40 21.58
C LYS A 242 -25.39 12.20 20.35
N LEU A 243 -25.60 13.01 19.33
CA LEU A 243 -24.77 13.06 18.14
C LEU A 243 -23.57 13.99 18.38
N VAL A 244 -22.37 13.43 18.49
CA VAL A 244 -21.15 14.20 18.69
C VAL A 244 -20.25 14.10 17.46
N TRP A 245 -19.92 15.23 16.88
CA TRP A 245 -19.10 15.34 15.67
C TRP A 245 -17.87 16.22 15.92
N ASN A 246 -16.90 16.17 14.99
CA ASN A 246 -15.65 16.91 14.99
C ASN A 246 -14.70 16.60 16.17
N ARG A 247 -14.71 15.34 16.67
CA ARG A 247 -13.79 14.91 17.75
C ARG A 247 -12.36 14.80 17.32
N GLN A 248 -12.09 14.67 16.02
CA GLN A 248 -10.76 14.52 15.46
C GLN A 248 -10.66 15.14 14.08
N ARG A 249 -9.46 15.63 13.76
CA ARG A 249 -9.07 16.04 12.42
C ARG A 249 -8.01 15.11 11.86
N PHE A 250 -7.94 15.03 10.54
CA PHE A 250 -6.94 14.22 9.85
C PHE A 250 -5.87 15.14 9.25
N VAL A 251 -4.62 14.90 9.60
CA VAL A 251 -3.44 15.59 9.07
C VAL A 251 -2.68 14.61 8.21
N LYS A 252 -2.24 15.06 7.04
CA LYS A 252 -1.38 14.25 6.17
C LYS A 252 0.04 14.31 6.71
N ASP A 253 0.66 13.17 6.90
CA ASP A 253 2.07 13.04 7.25
C ASP A 253 2.90 13.43 6.02
N PRO A 254 3.81 14.42 6.11
CA PRO A 254 4.58 14.87 4.95
C PRO A 254 5.48 13.77 4.38
N ASP A 255 6.08 12.94 5.21
CA ASP A 255 7.05 11.92 4.80
C ASP A 255 6.38 10.69 4.18
N SER A 256 5.35 10.16 4.85
CA SER A 256 4.67 8.92 4.41
C SER A 256 3.43 9.17 3.53
N GLY A 257 2.95 10.41 3.42
CA GLY A 257 1.71 10.78 2.75
C GLY A 257 0.44 10.21 3.39
N LYS A 258 0.54 9.48 4.50
CA LYS A 258 -0.58 8.82 5.17
C LYS A 258 -1.36 9.79 6.05
N ARG A 259 -2.68 9.64 6.08
CA ARG A 259 -3.54 10.42 6.98
C ARG A 259 -3.38 9.94 8.43
N GLN A 260 -3.05 10.86 9.34
CA GLN A 260 -2.98 10.63 10.79
C GLN A 260 -4.12 11.37 11.49
N ALA A 261 -4.84 10.66 12.38
CA ALA A 261 -5.88 11.26 13.19
C ALA A 261 -5.27 12.04 14.37
N ARG A 262 -5.67 13.29 14.55
CA ARG A 262 -5.34 14.15 15.68
C ARG A 262 -6.61 14.52 16.44
N PRO A 263 -6.70 14.33 17.77
CA PRO A 263 -7.85 14.77 18.55
C PRO A 263 -8.03 16.29 18.47
N ASN A 264 -9.26 16.72 18.36
CA ASN A 264 -9.65 18.12 18.55
C ASN A 264 -9.92 18.40 20.03
N THR A 265 -9.87 19.67 20.42
CA THR A 265 -10.26 20.07 21.79
C THR A 265 -11.76 19.86 21.99
N PRO A 266 -12.23 19.56 23.21
CA PRO A 266 -13.66 19.40 23.46
C PRO A 266 -14.51 20.63 23.08
N SER A 267 -13.92 21.83 23.11
CA SER A 267 -14.56 23.07 22.65
C SER A 267 -14.91 23.08 21.16
N ASP A 268 -14.19 22.30 20.35
CA ASP A 268 -14.42 22.21 18.91
C ASP A 268 -15.46 21.14 18.54
N TRP A 269 -15.93 20.37 19.54
CA TRP A 269 -16.90 19.33 19.29
C TRP A 269 -18.28 19.93 19.09
N ILE A 270 -19.02 19.39 18.15
CA ILE A 270 -20.40 19.78 17.88
C ILE A 270 -21.28 18.66 18.39
N THR A 271 -22.14 19.00 19.35
CA THR A 271 -23.05 18.05 19.99
C THR A 271 -24.48 18.45 19.71
N GLU A 272 -25.30 17.48 19.28
CA GLU A 272 -26.72 17.68 19.02
C GLU A 272 -27.53 16.57 19.71
N GLU A 273 -28.63 16.94 20.34
CA GLU A 273 -29.55 15.96 20.99
C GLU A 273 -30.47 15.36 19.93
N VAL A 274 -30.47 14.03 19.85
CA VAL A 274 -31.29 13.24 18.90
C VAL A 274 -32.00 12.09 19.63
N PRO A 275 -32.95 12.39 20.52
CA PRO A 275 -33.57 11.40 21.39
C PRO A 275 -34.29 10.27 20.63
N ALA A 276 -34.74 10.51 19.41
CA ALA A 276 -35.36 9.49 18.55
C ALA A 276 -34.39 8.37 18.14
N LEU A 277 -33.06 8.59 18.27
CA LEU A 277 -32.02 7.61 17.95
C LEU A 277 -31.46 6.91 19.20
N ARG A 278 -32.09 7.05 20.35
CA ARG A 278 -31.67 6.42 21.62
C ARG A 278 -31.90 4.91 21.58
N ILE A 279 -30.85 4.14 21.88
CA ILE A 279 -30.92 2.66 22.01
C ILE A 279 -30.69 2.24 23.46
N ILE A 280 -29.88 2.98 24.23
CA ILE A 280 -29.47 2.67 25.60
C ILE A 280 -30.05 3.73 26.54
N ASP A 281 -30.59 3.30 27.70
CA ASP A 281 -31.03 4.19 28.75
C ASP A 281 -29.85 4.82 29.51
N ASP A 282 -30.10 5.99 30.13
CA ASP A 282 -29.07 6.75 30.83
C ASP A 282 -28.49 6.00 32.04
N GLY A 283 -29.33 5.18 32.73
CA GLY A 283 -28.90 4.40 33.89
C GLY A 283 -27.86 3.33 33.50
N LEU A 284 -28.15 2.54 32.47
CA LEU A 284 -27.23 1.52 31.98
C LEU A 284 -25.93 2.17 31.43
N TRP A 285 -26.07 3.27 30.70
CA TRP A 285 -24.92 4.02 30.21
C TRP A 285 -24.02 4.50 31.37
N ALA A 286 -24.58 5.12 32.40
CA ALA A 286 -23.86 5.62 33.56
C ALA A 286 -23.10 4.50 34.29
N ARG A 287 -23.72 3.34 34.52
CA ARG A 287 -23.06 2.18 35.15
C ARG A 287 -21.90 1.67 34.32
N VAL A 288 -22.08 1.55 33.00
CA VAL A 288 -21.02 1.14 32.07
C VAL A 288 -19.84 2.14 32.09
N LYS A 289 -20.12 3.45 32.13
CA LYS A 289 -19.09 4.50 32.22
C LYS A 289 -18.37 4.49 33.56
N ALA A 290 -19.06 4.31 34.66
CA ALA A 290 -18.47 4.15 35.99
C ALA A 290 -17.51 2.95 36.03
N ARG A 291 -17.91 1.81 35.49
CA ARG A 291 -17.04 0.63 35.38
C ARG A 291 -15.81 0.87 34.51
N GLN A 292 -15.97 1.56 33.37
CA GLN A 292 -14.82 1.93 32.53
C GLN A 292 -13.87 2.90 33.25
N GLY A 293 -14.39 3.76 34.12
CA GLY A 293 -13.64 4.68 34.99
C GLY A 293 -12.81 3.91 35.99
N ALA A 294 -13.44 3.03 36.78
CA ALA A 294 -12.75 2.21 37.79
C ALA A 294 -11.61 1.37 37.18
N ILE A 295 -11.86 0.66 36.10
CA ILE A 295 -10.83 -0.11 35.40
C ILE A 295 -9.66 0.77 34.95
N ARG A 296 -9.90 2.03 34.56
CA ARG A 296 -8.84 2.98 34.20
C ARG A 296 -8.02 3.44 35.37
N GLU A 297 -8.67 3.73 36.48
CA GLU A 297 -8.02 4.15 37.72
C GLU A 297 -7.11 3.04 38.24
N ASP A 298 -7.55 1.78 38.24
CA ASP A 298 -6.74 0.62 38.59
C ASP A 298 -5.50 0.49 37.68
N ILE A 299 -5.66 0.61 36.37
CA ILE A 299 -4.55 0.56 35.42
C ILE A 299 -3.58 1.74 35.60
N LEU A 300 -4.08 2.92 35.95
CA LEU A 300 -3.24 4.09 36.22
C LEU A 300 -2.47 3.94 37.53
N ALA A 301 -3.10 3.44 38.59
CA ALA A 301 -2.47 3.13 39.87
C ALA A 301 -1.33 2.09 39.70
N GLU A 302 -1.59 1.01 38.95
CA GLU A 302 -0.57 -0.01 38.64
C GLU A 302 0.61 0.54 37.82
N ARG A 303 0.37 1.55 36.97
CA ARG A 303 1.42 2.23 36.21
C ARG A 303 2.25 3.22 37.01
N ILE A 304 1.67 3.81 38.05
CA ILE A 304 2.39 4.68 38.99
C ILE A 304 3.33 3.85 39.85
N GLU A 305 2.87 2.68 40.31
CA GLU A 305 3.70 1.75 41.09
C GLU A 305 4.86 1.11 40.26
N LYS A 306 4.65 0.97 38.93
CA LYS A 306 5.67 0.44 38.00
C LYS A 306 5.92 1.46 36.87
N PRO A 307 6.76 2.48 37.08
CA PRO A 307 7.02 3.48 36.06
C PRO A 307 7.73 2.86 34.85
N THR A 308 6.99 2.72 33.75
CA THR A 308 7.55 2.41 32.44
C THR A 308 8.04 3.70 31.78
N ALA A 309 9.28 3.67 31.26
CA ALA A 309 9.98 4.80 30.65
C ALA A 309 9.14 5.64 29.65
N PRO A 310 9.43 6.95 29.51
CA PRO A 310 8.58 7.91 28.76
C PRO A 310 8.46 7.56 27.27
N LYS A 311 7.24 7.73 26.76
CA LYS A 311 6.82 7.41 25.38
C LYS A 311 7.11 8.54 24.39
N THR A 312 8.29 9.13 24.40
CA THR A 312 8.66 10.07 23.34
C THR A 312 9.39 9.33 22.24
N GLU A 313 9.53 9.62 21.09
CA GLU A 313 10.23 9.07 19.89
C GLU A 313 10.32 7.54 19.70
N ARG A 314 10.47 6.74 20.76
CA ARG A 314 10.52 5.26 20.71
C ARG A 314 9.18 4.59 20.32
N ALA A 315 8.06 5.31 20.34
CA ALA A 315 6.75 4.73 20.00
C ALA A 315 6.55 4.45 18.51
N ARG A 316 7.42 4.92 17.64
CA ARG A 316 7.39 4.69 16.18
C ARG A 316 8.24 3.48 15.75
N ARG A 317 9.19 3.05 16.57
CA ARG A 317 10.04 1.88 16.29
C ARG A 317 9.43 0.61 16.89
N ALA A 318 9.60 -0.50 16.19
CA ALA A 318 9.12 -1.78 16.67
C ALA A 318 9.84 -2.15 17.97
N ARG A 319 9.09 -2.27 19.07
CA ARG A 319 9.63 -2.49 20.42
C ARG A 319 10.41 -3.80 20.58
N TYR A 320 10.14 -4.80 19.74
CA TYR A 320 10.76 -6.13 19.79
C TYR A 320 11.28 -6.51 18.41
N LEU A 321 12.35 -7.28 18.36
CA LEU A 321 13.08 -7.68 17.16
C LEU A 321 12.14 -8.17 16.04
N LEU A 322 11.19 -9.05 16.35
CA LEU A 322 10.32 -9.70 15.37
C LEU A 322 8.89 -9.12 15.35
N SER A 323 8.69 -7.88 15.85
CA SER A 323 7.36 -7.25 15.85
C SER A 323 6.83 -7.05 14.43
N GLY A 324 5.62 -7.57 14.19
CA GLY A 324 4.94 -7.44 12.89
C GLY A 324 5.24 -8.56 11.89
N LEU A 325 6.30 -9.35 12.10
CA LEU A 325 6.72 -10.43 11.19
C LEU A 325 6.06 -11.78 11.51
N LEU A 326 5.59 -11.96 12.75
CA LEU A 326 5.10 -13.25 13.23
C LEU A 326 3.66 -13.50 12.82
N GLN A 327 3.38 -14.64 12.18
CA GLN A 327 2.05 -15.08 11.75
C GLN A 327 1.70 -16.47 12.31
N CYS A 328 0.39 -16.70 12.47
CA CYS A 328 -0.14 -17.99 12.92
C CYS A 328 -0.36 -18.91 11.72
N GLY A 329 0.29 -20.05 11.66
CA GLY A 329 0.13 -21.02 10.59
C GLY A 329 -1.28 -21.66 10.52
N CYS A 330 -2.08 -21.57 11.61
CA CYS A 330 -3.46 -22.09 11.59
C CYS A 330 -4.47 -21.11 10.95
N CYS A 331 -4.27 -19.79 11.06
CA CYS A 331 -5.29 -18.81 10.64
C CYS A 331 -4.73 -17.56 9.93
N GLY A 332 -3.43 -17.48 9.71
CA GLY A 332 -2.77 -16.33 9.06
C GLY A 332 -2.77 -15.02 9.87
N SER A 333 -3.37 -14.99 11.06
CA SER A 333 -3.38 -13.79 11.89
C SER A 333 -2.04 -13.59 12.58
N GLY A 334 -1.65 -12.31 12.82
CA GLY A 334 -0.40 -12.00 13.49
C GLY A 334 -0.31 -12.60 14.89
N TYR A 335 0.89 -12.99 15.29
CA TYR A 335 1.22 -13.23 16.68
C TYR A 335 1.57 -11.92 17.38
N SER A 336 1.03 -11.71 18.56
CA SER A 336 1.30 -10.53 19.38
C SER A 336 1.73 -10.92 20.79
N MET A 337 2.37 -9.97 21.49
CA MET A 337 2.68 -10.16 22.90
C MET A 337 1.39 -10.33 23.70
N ILE A 338 1.27 -11.45 24.38
CA ILE A 338 0.14 -11.79 25.25
C ILE A 338 0.43 -11.40 26.69
N SER A 339 1.67 -11.57 27.11
CA SER A 339 2.24 -11.13 28.38
C SER A 339 3.60 -10.49 28.10
N ASP A 340 4.31 -10.02 29.12
CA ASP A 340 5.60 -9.34 28.99
C ASP A 340 6.67 -10.17 28.26
N SER A 341 6.55 -11.49 28.27
CA SER A 341 7.56 -12.41 27.73
C SER A 341 7.06 -13.43 26.72
N ARG A 342 5.74 -13.44 26.40
CA ARG A 342 5.18 -14.53 25.57
C ARG A 342 4.38 -13.98 24.38
N TYR A 343 4.62 -14.58 23.22
CA TYR A 343 3.83 -14.42 22.01
C TYR A 343 2.65 -15.40 21.95
N GLY A 344 1.58 -15.02 21.26
CA GLY A 344 0.44 -15.90 20.94
C GLY A 344 -0.44 -15.36 19.84
N CYS A 345 -1.28 -16.19 19.28
CA CYS A 345 -2.17 -15.84 18.17
C CYS A 345 -3.16 -14.74 18.56
N SER A 346 -3.15 -13.63 17.84
CA SER A 346 -4.03 -12.48 18.08
C SER A 346 -5.50 -12.82 17.85
N ALA A 347 -5.82 -13.65 16.86
CA ALA A 347 -7.18 -14.08 16.56
C ALA A 347 -7.74 -15.00 17.68
N ALA A 348 -6.94 -15.94 18.17
CA ALA A 348 -7.33 -16.78 19.30
C ALA A 348 -7.61 -15.94 20.55
N ARG A 349 -6.74 -14.96 20.83
CA ARG A 349 -6.86 -14.13 22.04
C ARG A 349 -7.99 -13.11 21.97
N ASN A 350 -8.09 -12.37 20.86
CA ASN A 350 -8.94 -11.16 20.79
C ASN A 350 -10.33 -11.41 20.23
N SER A 351 -10.48 -12.45 19.41
CA SER A 351 -11.73 -12.75 18.69
C SER A 351 -12.24 -14.16 18.95
N GLY A 352 -11.40 -15.08 19.46
CA GLY A 352 -11.76 -16.49 19.67
C GLY A 352 -11.96 -17.28 18.36
N THR A 353 -11.55 -16.72 17.21
CA THR A 353 -11.78 -17.33 15.88
C THR A 353 -10.69 -18.32 15.47
N CYS A 354 -9.60 -18.44 16.23
CA CYS A 354 -8.56 -19.43 16.03
C CYS A 354 -8.49 -20.37 17.23
N GLN A 355 -8.26 -21.66 16.98
CA GLN A 355 -8.11 -22.66 18.03
C GLN A 355 -6.69 -22.73 18.60
N ASN A 356 -5.71 -22.11 17.98
CA ASN A 356 -4.33 -22.09 18.46
C ASN A 356 -4.20 -21.20 19.70
N ARG A 357 -4.33 -21.80 20.87
CA ARG A 357 -4.16 -21.13 22.19
C ARG A 357 -2.76 -21.29 22.78
N LYS A 358 -1.86 -22.00 22.09
CA LYS A 358 -0.48 -22.17 22.57
C LYS A 358 0.26 -20.85 22.54
N THR A 359 1.12 -20.64 23.52
CA THR A 359 1.96 -19.45 23.64
C THR A 359 3.42 -19.87 23.67
N VAL A 360 4.30 -19.06 23.10
CA VAL A 360 5.74 -19.31 23.06
C VAL A 360 6.50 -18.14 23.70
N ARG A 361 7.61 -18.39 24.38
CA ARG A 361 8.45 -17.32 24.94
C ARG A 361 9.08 -16.51 23.80
N ARG A 362 9.17 -15.20 24.00
CA ARG A 362 9.80 -14.29 23.05
C ARG A 362 11.26 -14.67 22.80
N SER A 363 12.03 -14.88 23.86
CA SER A 363 13.43 -15.30 23.78
C SER A 363 13.65 -16.53 22.91
N ASP A 364 12.78 -17.54 23.07
CA ASP A 364 12.90 -18.80 22.35
C ASP A 364 12.65 -18.62 20.84
N VAL A 365 11.72 -17.75 20.47
CA VAL A 365 11.44 -17.44 19.05
C VAL A 365 12.59 -16.62 18.47
N GLU A 366 13.04 -15.57 19.18
CA GLU A 366 14.14 -14.72 18.72
C GLU A 366 15.43 -15.54 18.53
N GLU A 367 15.78 -16.40 19.49
CA GLU A 367 16.97 -17.26 19.43
C GLU A 367 16.87 -18.27 18.27
N ARG A 368 15.71 -18.93 18.11
CA ARG A 368 15.51 -19.93 17.03
C ARG A 368 15.53 -19.28 15.66
N VAL A 369 14.94 -18.10 15.51
CA VAL A 369 14.96 -17.33 14.24
C VAL A 369 16.39 -16.90 13.92
N LEU A 370 17.13 -16.33 14.87
CA LEU A 370 18.53 -15.95 14.66
C LEU A 370 19.42 -17.15 14.33
N LYS A 371 19.19 -18.29 15.01
CA LYS A 371 19.91 -19.54 14.70
C LYS A 371 19.56 -20.08 13.32
N GLY A 372 18.28 -20.04 12.94
CA GLY A 372 17.82 -20.43 11.60
C GLY A 372 18.41 -19.54 10.51
N LEU A 373 18.41 -18.22 10.72
CA LEU A 373 19.08 -17.27 9.83
C LEU A 373 20.57 -17.61 9.67
N LYS A 374 21.27 -17.82 10.79
CA LYS A 374 22.69 -18.15 10.80
C LYS A 374 23.02 -19.47 10.10
N ASN A 375 22.23 -20.51 10.32
CA ASN A 375 22.56 -21.85 9.83
C ASN A 375 22.05 -22.11 8.40
N SER A 376 20.94 -21.51 8.01
CA SER A 376 20.28 -21.79 6.73
C SER A 376 20.54 -20.73 5.66
N LEU A 377 20.56 -19.45 6.03
CA LEU A 377 20.86 -18.35 5.10
C LEU A 377 22.37 -18.08 4.94
N MET A 378 23.20 -18.60 5.83
CA MET A 378 24.64 -18.35 5.86
C MET A 378 25.49 -19.54 5.43
N HIS A 379 24.90 -20.67 5.06
CA HIS A 379 25.69 -21.78 4.57
C HIS A 379 26.28 -21.41 3.19
N PRO A 380 27.60 -21.28 3.04
CA PRO A 380 28.22 -20.79 1.79
C PRO A 380 27.82 -21.61 0.56
N ASP A 381 27.56 -22.91 0.74
CA ASP A 381 27.17 -23.81 -0.34
C ASP A 381 25.75 -23.55 -0.82
N MET A 382 24.81 -23.27 0.11
CA MET A 382 23.43 -22.89 -0.23
C MET A 382 23.36 -21.59 -1.01
N ILE A 383 24.17 -20.62 -0.65
CA ILE A 383 24.24 -19.33 -1.35
C ILE A 383 24.84 -19.53 -2.76
N ARG A 384 25.88 -20.36 -2.90
CA ARG A 384 26.47 -20.68 -4.21
C ARG A 384 25.48 -21.42 -5.11
N GLU A 385 24.79 -22.41 -4.59
CA GLU A 385 23.76 -23.16 -5.31
C GLU A 385 22.62 -22.24 -5.75
N PHE A 386 22.16 -21.38 -4.84
CA PHE A 386 21.17 -20.36 -5.15
C PHE A 386 21.62 -19.39 -6.25
N ILE A 387 22.83 -18.84 -6.17
CA ILE A 387 23.38 -17.95 -7.20
C ILE A 387 23.48 -18.67 -8.55
N ALA A 388 23.89 -19.93 -8.54
CA ALA A 388 24.00 -20.74 -9.77
C ALA A 388 22.63 -21.00 -10.40
N GLU A 389 21.62 -21.34 -9.58
CA GLU A 389 20.25 -21.55 -10.04
C GLU A 389 19.61 -20.26 -10.57
N PHE A 390 19.78 -19.15 -9.86
CA PHE A 390 19.33 -17.84 -10.28
C PHE A 390 19.95 -17.41 -11.62
N GLN A 391 21.25 -17.63 -11.79
CA GLN A 391 21.94 -17.37 -13.07
C GLN A 391 21.41 -18.24 -14.19
N ARG A 392 21.12 -19.53 -13.91
CA ARG A 392 20.55 -20.46 -14.89
C ARG A 392 19.18 -19.98 -15.35
N GLU A 393 18.30 -19.64 -14.43
CA GLU A 393 16.95 -19.17 -14.75
C GLU A 393 16.96 -17.84 -15.53
N LEU A 394 17.81 -16.90 -15.13
CA LEU A 394 18.03 -15.65 -15.89
C LEU A 394 18.50 -15.94 -17.33
N GLN A 395 19.38 -16.91 -17.50
CA GLN A 395 19.89 -17.28 -18.80
C GLN A 395 18.82 -17.97 -19.66
N GLU A 396 17.99 -18.81 -19.08
CA GLU A 396 16.84 -19.43 -19.75
C GLU A 396 15.80 -18.40 -20.20
N GLN A 397 15.44 -17.47 -19.34
CA GLN A 397 14.50 -16.38 -19.67
C GLN A 397 15.07 -15.47 -20.76
N ARG A 398 16.37 -15.20 -20.71
CA ARG A 398 17.06 -14.43 -21.74
C ARG A 398 17.02 -15.15 -23.10
N LEU A 399 17.33 -16.43 -23.13
CA LEU A 399 17.29 -17.23 -24.35
C LEU A 399 15.88 -17.29 -24.94
N ALA A 400 14.87 -17.46 -24.08
CA ALA A 400 13.46 -17.45 -24.49
C ALA A 400 13.05 -16.08 -25.08
N SER A 401 13.46 -14.97 -24.44
CA SER A 401 13.19 -13.62 -24.92
C SER A 401 13.89 -13.33 -26.25
N LEU A 402 15.16 -13.73 -26.40
CA LEU A 402 15.91 -13.58 -27.66
C LEU A 402 15.28 -14.42 -28.79
N SER A 403 14.83 -15.64 -28.49
CA SER A 403 14.16 -16.50 -29.46
C SER A 403 12.82 -15.92 -29.90
N ALA A 404 12.01 -15.42 -28.97
CA ALA A 404 10.73 -14.77 -29.27
C ALA A 404 10.93 -13.50 -30.14
N ARG A 405 11.94 -12.69 -29.80
CA ARG A 405 12.28 -11.48 -30.55
C ARG A 405 12.75 -11.80 -31.97
N SER A 406 13.68 -12.76 -32.10
CA SER A 406 14.18 -13.20 -33.42
C SER A 406 13.06 -13.79 -34.29
N GLY A 407 12.12 -14.56 -33.70
CA GLY A 407 10.94 -15.05 -34.42
C GLY A 407 10.04 -13.93 -34.93
N ALA A 408 9.75 -12.95 -34.07
CA ALA A 408 8.91 -11.81 -34.45
C ALA A 408 9.60 -10.91 -35.51
N GLU A 409 10.91 -10.70 -35.45
CA GLU A 409 11.68 -9.98 -36.45
C GLU A 409 11.67 -10.68 -37.83
N GLN A 410 11.81 -12.01 -37.83
CA GLN A 410 11.74 -12.79 -39.07
C GLN A 410 10.34 -12.75 -39.70
N GLU A 411 9.30 -12.85 -38.90
CA GLU A 411 7.91 -12.73 -39.39
C GLU A 411 7.64 -11.32 -39.93
N LEU A 412 8.07 -10.29 -39.24
CA LEU A 412 7.93 -8.90 -39.69
C LEU A 412 8.66 -8.68 -41.04
N ALA A 413 9.87 -9.20 -41.19
CA ALA A 413 10.60 -9.13 -42.44
C ALA A 413 9.89 -9.82 -43.61
N LYS A 414 9.23 -10.96 -43.36
CA LYS A 414 8.40 -11.65 -44.36
C LYS A 414 7.19 -10.83 -44.78
N VAL A 415 6.48 -10.27 -43.80
CA VAL A 415 5.30 -9.41 -44.05
C VAL A 415 5.68 -8.16 -44.86
N ILE A 416 6.78 -7.50 -44.52
CA ILE A 416 7.31 -6.33 -45.28
C ILE A 416 7.60 -6.75 -46.75
N LYS A 417 8.27 -7.88 -46.94
CA LYS A 417 8.58 -8.37 -48.29
C LYS A 417 7.33 -8.71 -49.11
N GLU A 418 6.30 -9.25 -48.48
CA GLU A 418 5.01 -9.49 -49.18
C GLU A 418 4.31 -8.18 -49.57
N ILE A 419 4.34 -7.15 -48.71
CA ILE A 419 3.87 -5.82 -48.99
C ILE A 419 4.59 -5.21 -50.22
N ASP A 420 5.93 -5.28 -50.23
CA ASP A 420 6.75 -4.76 -51.33
C ASP A 420 6.47 -5.49 -52.65
N ASN A 421 6.23 -6.81 -52.59
CA ASN A 421 5.84 -7.58 -53.79
C ASN A 421 4.51 -7.13 -54.35
N ILE A 422 3.50 -6.85 -53.50
CA ILE A 422 2.18 -6.34 -53.93
C ILE A 422 2.33 -4.94 -54.51
N ILE A 423 3.11 -4.07 -53.89
CA ILE A 423 3.40 -2.71 -54.40
C ILE A 423 4.06 -2.80 -55.77
N THR A 424 5.04 -3.68 -55.94
CA THR A 424 5.71 -3.90 -57.23
C THR A 424 4.74 -4.39 -58.31
N ALA A 425 3.87 -5.33 -58.02
CA ALA A 425 2.85 -5.81 -58.94
C ALA A 425 1.89 -4.71 -59.35
N ILE A 426 1.46 -3.85 -58.43
CA ILE A 426 0.59 -2.71 -58.72
C ILE A 426 1.31 -1.66 -59.63
N THR A 427 2.57 -1.39 -59.36
CA THR A 427 3.36 -0.45 -60.21
C THR A 427 3.62 -0.98 -61.62
N GLN A 428 3.61 -2.31 -61.82
CA GLN A 428 3.69 -2.97 -63.11
C GLN A 428 2.34 -3.06 -63.86
N GLY A 429 1.27 -2.45 -63.29
CA GLY A 429 -0.05 -2.37 -63.95
C GLY A 429 -1.00 -3.52 -63.61
N MET A 430 -0.64 -4.43 -62.71
CA MET A 430 -1.52 -5.51 -62.22
C MET A 430 -2.35 -5.02 -61.03
N PHE A 431 -3.64 -4.82 -61.18
CA PHE A 431 -4.54 -4.49 -60.09
C PHE A 431 -5.74 -5.44 -60.07
N HIS A 432 -5.94 -6.09 -58.91
CA HIS A 432 -7.11 -6.90 -58.64
C HIS A 432 -7.73 -6.52 -57.27
N PRO A 433 -9.07 -6.43 -57.12
CA PRO A 433 -9.70 -6.04 -55.86
C PRO A 433 -9.26 -6.85 -54.61
N SER A 434 -8.89 -8.13 -54.79
CA SER A 434 -8.38 -8.97 -53.72
C SER A 434 -7.01 -8.52 -53.17
N MET A 435 -6.24 -7.77 -53.96
CA MET A 435 -4.94 -7.21 -53.52
C MET A 435 -5.11 -6.17 -52.40
N LYS A 436 -6.22 -5.41 -52.44
CA LYS A 436 -6.51 -4.44 -51.36
C LYS A 436 -6.76 -5.15 -50.04
N ALA A 437 -7.63 -6.17 -50.01
CA ALA A 437 -7.90 -6.92 -48.77
C ALA A 437 -6.64 -7.60 -48.19
N ARG A 438 -5.77 -8.13 -49.08
CA ARG A 438 -4.50 -8.72 -48.66
C ARG A 438 -3.52 -7.66 -48.12
N MET A 439 -3.45 -6.48 -48.73
CA MET A 439 -2.62 -5.37 -48.26
C MET A 439 -3.07 -4.89 -46.88
N ASP A 440 -4.38 -4.68 -46.70
CA ASP A 440 -4.94 -4.25 -45.42
C ASP A 440 -4.65 -5.27 -44.30
N ALA A 441 -4.69 -6.58 -44.58
CA ALA A 441 -4.35 -7.63 -43.66
C ALA A 441 -2.84 -7.63 -43.32
N LEU A 442 -1.96 -7.48 -44.29
CA LEU A 442 -0.52 -7.42 -44.08
C LEU A 442 -0.06 -6.18 -43.32
N GLU A 443 -0.68 -5.00 -43.56
CA GLU A 443 -0.40 -3.80 -42.75
C GLU A 443 -0.88 -3.95 -41.33
N ALA A 444 -2.01 -4.63 -41.06
CA ALA A 444 -2.45 -4.94 -39.72
C ALA A 444 -1.48 -5.92 -39.00
N ASP A 445 -1.00 -6.96 -39.70
CA ASP A 445 -0.01 -7.88 -39.15
C ASP A 445 1.33 -7.19 -38.87
N LYS A 446 1.78 -6.30 -39.76
CA LYS A 446 2.99 -5.47 -39.56
C LYS A 446 2.86 -4.59 -38.32
N ALA A 447 1.72 -3.91 -38.15
CA ALA A 447 1.47 -3.08 -36.97
C ALA A 447 1.44 -3.92 -35.67
N ARG A 448 0.81 -5.10 -35.70
CA ARG A 448 0.78 -6.03 -34.58
C ARG A 448 2.18 -6.53 -34.19
N LEU A 449 2.98 -6.98 -35.16
CA LEU A 449 4.33 -7.48 -34.94
C LEU A 449 5.29 -6.38 -34.47
N ALA A 450 5.14 -5.16 -35.01
CA ALA A 450 5.92 -4.00 -34.56
C ALA A 450 5.59 -3.62 -33.10
N ALA A 451 4.32 -3.64 -32.72
CA ALA A 451 3.89 -3.43 -31.33
C ALA A 451 4.43 -4.54 -30.41
N GLN A 452 4.34 -5.80 -30.83
CA GLN A 452 4.90 -6.93 -30.08
C GLN A 452 6.41 -6.80 -29.86
N LEU A 453 7.18 -6.36 -30.85
CA LEU A 453 8.61 -6.12 -30.73
C LEU A 453 8.95 -4.94 -29.82
N ALA A 454 8.09 -3.92 -29.78
CA ALA A 454 8.26 -2.78 -28.89
C ALA A 454 7.99 -3.14 -27.42
N ASP A 455 7.06 -4.08 -27.17
CA ASP A 455 6.72 -4.55 -25.82
C ASP A 455 7.70 -5.60 -25.26
N LEU A 456 8.52 -6.23 -26.13
CA LEU A 456 9.54 -7.20 -25.66
C LEU A 456 10.71 -6.44 -25.02
N PRO A 457 11.02 -6.70 -23.75
CA PRO A 457 12.14 -6.05 -23.07
C PRO A 457 13.47 -6.40 -23.74
N GLU A 458 14.36 -5.41 -23.88
CA GLU A 458 15.74 -5.68 -24.28
C GLU A 458 16.40 -6.56 -23.23
N PRO A 459 17.05 -7.68 -23.63
CA PRO A 459 17.72 -8.58 -22.71
C PRO A 459 18.94 -7.90 -22.09
N GLU A 460 18.78 -7.34 -20.89
CA GLU A 460 19.89 -6.72 -20.15
C GLU A 460 20.86 -7.79 -19.61
N LEU A 461 22.15 -7.50 -19.69
CA LEU A 461 23.21 -8.30 -19.05
C LEU A 461 23.24 -7.96 -17.55
N ILE A 462 22.68 -8.83 -16.73
CA ILE A 462 22.85 -8.76 -15.27
C ILE A 462 23.98 -9.73 -14.89
N THR A 463 25.18 -9.19 -14.66
CA THR A 463 26.30 -9.95 -14.12
C THR A 463 26.32 -9.80 -12.61
N LEU A 464 26.07 -10.90 -11.89
CA LEU A 464 26.30 -10.95 -10.45
C LEU A 464 27.80 -11.12 -10.18
N HIS A 465 28.32 -10.32 -9.24
CA HIS A 465 29.75 -10.38 -8.92
C HIS A 465 30.12 -11.74 -8.28
N PRO A 466 31.19 -12.41 -8.69
CA PRO A 466 31.56 -13.74 -8.16
C PRO A 466 31.78 -13.78 -6.65
N GLY A 467 32.14 -12.66 -6.03
CA GLY A 467 32.35 -12.52 -4.58
C GLY A 467 31.09 -12.15 -3.77
N LEU A 468 29.88 -12.22 -4.37
CA LEU A 468 28.64 -11.82 -3.73
C LEU A 468 28.35 -12.68 -2.48
N ALA A 469 28.60 -13.98 -2.56
CA ALA A 469 28.40 -14.93 -1.45
C ALA A 469 29.28 -14.59 -0.23
N ASP A 470 30.56 -14.26 -0.47
CA ASP A 470 31.50 -13.93 0.60
C ASP A 470 31.21 -12.56 1.22
N THR A 471 30.75 -11.61 0.42
CA THR A 471 30.33 -10.29 0.92
C THR A 471 29.08 -10.42 1.77
N TYR A 472 28.10 -11.19 1.34
CA TYR A 472 26.89 -11.48 2.09
C TYR A 472 27.21 -12.16 3.44
N ALA A 473 28.03 -13.22 3.44
CA ALA A 473 28.42 -13.92 4.67
C ALA A 473 29.08 -12.97 5.70
N ARG A 474 29.93 -12.05 5.24
CA ARG A 474 30.53 -11.01 6.09
C ARG A 474 29.51 -10.05 6.64
N THR A 475 28.65 -9.48 5.79
CA THR A 475 27.62 -8.53 6.21
C THR A 475 26.69 -9.10 7.26
N ILE A 476 26.32 -10.37 7.12
CA ILE A 476 25.46 -11.02 8.11
C ILE A 476 26.24 -11.35 9.41
N ALA A 477 27.50 -11.75 9.33
CA ALA A 477 28.32 -11.96 10.52
C ALA A 477 28.45 -10.65 11.33
N ASP A 478 28.67 -9.53 10.66
CA ASP A 478 28.72 -8.19 11.26
C ASP A 478 27.36 -7.80 11.86
N LEU A 479 26.25 -8.13 11.18
CA LEU A 479 24.89 -7.89 11.65
C LEU A 479 24.59 -8.66 12.96
N VAL A 480 25.03 -9.92 13.07
CA VAL A 480 24.85 -10.72 14.28
C VAL A 480 25.68 -10.15 15.43
N ILE A 481 26.89 -9.66 15.16
CA ILE A 481 27.72 -8.98 16.17
C ILE A 481 27.03 -7.69 16.62
N ALA A 482 26.54 -6.88 15.71
CA ALA A 482 25.84 -5.63 15.98
C ALA A 482 24.52 -5.82 16.76
N LEU A 483 23.81 -6.95 16.57
CA LEU A 483 22.61 -7.29 17.33
C LEU A 483 22.89 -7.61 18.81
N ASN A 484 24.12 -8.01 19.13
CA ASN A 484 24.55 -8.34 20.50
C ASN A 484 25.18 -7.13 21.23
N ALA A 485 25.46 -6.03 20.54
CA ALA A 485 25.97 -4.80 21.11
C ALA A 485 24.81 -3.83 21.41
N ASP A 486 24.79 -3.21 22.60
CA ASP A 486 23.65 -2.40 23.06
C ASP A 486 23.44 -1.11 22.24
N ASP A 487 24.48 -0.53 21.70
CA ASP A 487 24.51 0.72 20.94
C ASP A 487 24.12 0.57 19.46
N THR A 488 24.37 -0.58 18.84
CA THR A 488 24.07 -0.85 17.41
C THR A 488 22.87 -1.79 17.20
N ARG A 489 22.32 -2.33 18.26
CA ARG A 489 21.25 -3.34 18.25
C ARG A 489 19.98 -2.89 17.52
N GLU A 490 19.61 -1.62 17.65
CA GLU A 490 18.38 -1.10 17.02
C GLU A 490 18.51 -1.00 15.50
N GLU A 491 19.66 -0.57 15.02
CA GLU A 491 19.96 -0.42 13.59
C GLU A 491 20.10 -1.80 12.91
N ALA A 492 20.79 -2.71 13.56
CA ALA A 492 20.91 -4.10 13.14
C ALA A 492 19.56 -4.82 13.09
N ALA A 493 18.65 -4.53 14.04
CA ALA A 493 17.30 -5.09 14.04
C ALA A 493 16.45 -4.59 12.87
N ASP A 494 16.61 -3.35 12.45
CA ASP A 494 15.88 -2.81 11.30
C ASP A 494 16.38 -3.41 9.97
N ILE A 495 17.68 -3.63 9.84
CA ILE A 495 18.27 -4.34 8.68
C ILE A 495 17.74 -5.79 8.63
N LEU A 496 17.76 -6.50 9.76
CA LEU A 496 17.30 -7.88 9.86
C LEU A 496 15.80 -8.02 9.53
N ARG A 497 14.98 -7.02 9.91
CA ARG A 497 13.58 -6.97 9.51
C ARG A 497 13.38 -6.78 8.01
N GLY A 498 14.29 -6.09 7.34
CA GLY A 498 14.29 -5.94 5.89
C GLY A 498 14.57 -7.24 5.13
N LEU A 499 15.20 -8.21 5.78
CA LEU A 499 15.53 -9.52 5.19
C LEU A 499 14.42 -10.55 5.35
N ILE A 500 13.53 -10.36 6.33
CA ILE A 500 12.48 -11.31 6.68
C ILE A 500 11.15 -10.76 6.21
N GLU A 501 10.48 -11.48 5.33
CA GLU A 501 9.12 -11.15 4.90
C GLU A 501 8.10 -11.56 5.97
N THR A 502 8.17 -12.82 6.42
CA THR A 502 7.26 -13.34 7.45
C THR A 502 7.85 -14.53 8.18
N ILE A 503 7.38 -14.76 9.39
CA ILE A 503 7.72 -15.92 10.23
C ILE A 503 6.42 -16.61 10.62
N VAL A 504 6.22 -17.82 10.16
CA VAL A 504 5.02 -18.61 10.45
C VAL A 504 5.27 -19.52 11.64
N LEU A 505 4.40 -19.42 12.64
CA LEU A 505 4.43 -20.22 13.87
C LEU A 505 3.28 -21.25 13.83
N MET A 506 3.62 -22.52 13.71
CA MET A 506 2.66 -23.62 13.75
C MET A 506 2.70 -24.33 15.11
N PRO A 507 1.54 -24.59 15.75
CA PRO A 507 1.52 -25.41 16.96
C PRO A 507 1.86 -26.86 16.62
N ASP A 508 3.01 -27.33 17.10
CA ASP A 508 3.48 -28.70 16.94
C ASP A 508 3.90 -29.26 18.29
N ALA A 509 3.41 -30.44 18.66
CA ALA A 509 3.73 -31.06 19.94
C ALA A 509 5.14 -31.69 19.94
N THR A 510 5.67 -32.02 18.77
CA THR A 510 6.99 -32.64 18.61
C THR A 510 8.12 -31.61 18.51
N ALA A 511 7.77 -30.39 18.10
CA ALA A 511 8.74 -29.31 17.95
C ALA A 511 9.16 -28.69 19.30
N PRO A 512 10.38 -28.13 19.41
CA PRO A 512 10.85 -27.45 20.60
C PRO A 512 9.88 -26.34 21.04
N ASN A 513 9.54 -26.27 22.32
CA ASN A 513 8.59 -25.31 22.90
C ASN A 513 7.19 -25.37 22.30
N GLY A 514 6.81 -26.50 21.65
CA GLY A 514 5.47 -26.76 21.12
C GLY A 514 5.11 -25.97 19.86
N HIS A 515 6.11 -25.42 19.13
CA HIS A 515 5.90 -24.68 17.89
C HIS A 515 6.98 -25.03 16.87
N ALA A 516 6.55 -25.39 15.66
CA ALA A 516 7.39 -25.33 14.47
C ALA A 516 7.48 -23.87 13.99
N ILE A 517 8.63 -23.47 13.49
CA ILE A 517 8.90 -22.11 12.98
C ILE A 517 9.34 -22.25 11.53
N GLU A 518 8.62 -21.60 10.64
CA GLU A 518 8.99 -21.44 9.23
C GLU A 518 9.34 -19.98 8.97
N LEU A 519 10.45 -19.75 8.28
CA LEU A 519 10.99 -18.43 8.02
C LEU A 519 10.95 -18.18 6.51
N TYR A 520 10.33 -17.07 6.12
CA TYR A 520 10.24 -16.61 4.74
C TYR A 520 11.04 -15.33 4.59
N GLY A 521 11.99 -15.31 3.66
CA GLY A 521 12.88 -14.16 3.42
C GLY A 521 12.60 -13.52 2.06
N GLU A 522 12.84 -12.20 1.97
CA GLU A 522 12.74 -11.44 0.73
C GLU A 522 14.08 -11.44 -0.01
N LEU A 523 14.14 -12.17 -1.12
CA LEU A 523 15.35 -12.36 -1.90
C LEU A 523 15.94 -11.04 -2.46
N GLY A 524 15.06 -10.13 -2.88
CA GLY A 524 15.46 -8.82 -3.38
C GLY A 524 16.18 -7.98 -2.33
N ALA A 525 15.80 -8.11 -1.06
CA ALA A 525 16.47 -7.44 0.06
C ALA A 525 17.86 -8.02 0.33
N ILE A 526 18.02 -9.34 0.15
CA ILE A 526 19.32 -10.03 0.27
C ILE A 526 20.28 -9.55 -0.80
N LEU A 527 19.84 -9.48 -2.06
CA LEU A 527 20.66 -8.97 -3.18
C LEU A 527 21.02 -7.48 -3.02
N THR A 528 20.15 -6.70 -2.37
CA THR A 528 20.36 -5.28 -2.10
C THR A 528 21.47 -5.03 -1.06
N LEU A 529 21.59 -5.90 -0.06
CA LEU A 529 22.65 -5.82 0.97
C LEU A 529 24.05 -6.12 0.43
N CYS A 530 24.14 -6.85 -0.67
CA CYS A 530 25.41 -7.30 -1.25
C CYS A 530 25.97 -6.35 -2.34
N GLY A 531 25.22 -5.33 -2.74
CA GLY A 531 25.60 -4.43 -3.83
C GLY A 531 26.15 -3.10 -3.30
N ASP A 532 27.45 -2.93 -3.33
CA ASP A 532 28.08 -1.60 -3.20
C ASP A 532 27.86 -0.81 -4.50
N GLY A 533 26.76 -0.05 -4.59
CA GLY A 533 26.56 0.86 -5.71
C GLY A 533 25.10 1.25 -5.97
N GLU A 534 24.85 2.55 -6.05
CA GLU A 534 23.52 3.15 -6.26
C GLU A 534 22.81 2.72 -7.57
N GLY A 535 23.51 2.11 -8.52
CA GLY A 535 22.98 1.67 -9.83
C GLY A 535 22.40 0.25 -9.86
N THR A 536 22.89 -0.67 -9.01
CA THR A 536 22.48 -2.10 -8.99
C THR A 536 21.18 -2.33 -8.21
N ASN A 537 20.89 -1.51 -7.21
CA ASN A 537 19.75 -1.68 -6.33
C ASN A 537 18.37 -1.50 -7.00
N ALA A 538 18.25 -0.57 -7.95
CA ALA A 538 17.01 -0.37 -8.70
C ALA A 538 16.75 -1.50 -9.71
N LYS A 539 17.81 -2.08 -10.28
CA LYS A 539 17.72 -3.20 -11.23
C LYS A 539 17.42 -4.51 -10.52
N ALA A 540 18.07 -4.79 -9.39
CA ALA A 540 17.80 -5.98 -8.58
C ALA A 540 16.35 -6.02 -8.07
N ARG A 541 15.77 -4.88 -7.66
CA ARG A 541 14.35 -4.77 -7.27
C ARG A 541 13.37 -5.03 -8.43
N ARG A 542 13.70 -4.66 -9.66
CA ARG A 542 12.86 -4.94 -10.84
C ARG A 542 12.88 -6.42 -11.21
N VAL A 543 14.02 -7.07 -11.07
CA VAL A 543 14.17 -8.51 -11.35
C VAL A 543 13.46 -9.33 -10.27
N SER A 544 13.58 -8.97 -8.98
CA SER A 544 12.89 -9.67 -7.89
C SER A 544 11.36 -9.53 -7.92
N ALA A 545 10.82 -8.44 -8.47
CA ALA A 545 9.37 -8.26 -8.64
C ALA A 545 8.75 -9.13 -9.75
N GLY A 546 9.57 -9.66 -10.66
CA GLY A 546 9.14 -10.56 -11.74
C GLY A 546 9.32 -12.05 -11.43
N PHE A 547 10.05 -12.40 -10.36
CA PHE A 547 10.24 -13.78 -9.95
C PHE A 547 9.17 -14.21 -8.94
N ARG A 548 8.60 -15.39 -9.16
CA ARG A 548 7.76 -16.07 -8.17
C ARG A 548 8.58 -16.29 -6.90
N GLN A 549 7.96 -16.07 -5.75
CA GLN A 549 8.56 -16.18 -4.41
C GLN A 549 9.39 -17.45 -4.26
N VAL A 550 10.70 -17.31 -4.09
CA VAL A 550 11.56 -18.41 -3.67
C VAL A 550 11.46 -18.48 -2.14
N THR A 551 10.81 -19.51 -1.68
CA THR A 551 10.59 -19.75 -0.25
C THR A 551 11.73 -20.61 0.29
N MET A 552 12.47 -20.10 1.28
CA MET A 552 13.39 -20.90 2.08
C MET A 552 12.68 -21.37 3.33
N VAL A 553 12.45 -22.67 3.45
CA VAL A 553 11.89 -23.29 4.65
C VAL A 553 13.04 -23.78 5.53
N ALA A 554 13.29 -23.09 6.62
CA ALA A 554 14.19 -23.58 7.66
C ALA A 554 13.37 -24.36 8.68
N GLY A 555 13.33 -25.68 8.57
CA GLY A 555 12.77 -26.57 9.57
C GLY A 555 13.55 -26.47 10.88
N ALA A 556 12.90 -26.07 11.95
CA ALA A 556 13.54 -25.96 13.25
C ALA A 556 13.44 -27.28 13.99
N GLY A 557 14.47 -28.11 13.88
CA GLY A 557 14.65 -29.19 14.84
C GLY A 557 15.01 -30.59 14.34
N CYS A 558 15.19 -30.81 13.05
CA CYS A 558 15.70 -32.10 12.53
C CYS A 558 16.97 -31.91 11.73
N VAL A 559 17.88 -32.86 11.87
CA VAL A 559 19.09 -33.03 11.08
C VAL A 559 18.66 -33.60 9.71
N GLU A 560 17.93 -32.80 8.91
CA GLU A 560 17.65 -33.12 7.51
C GLU A 560 17.95 -31.87 6.67
N GLU A 561 18.52 -32.09 5.52
CA GLU A 561 18.99 -31.06 4.60
C GLU A 561 17.86 -30.08 4.25
N PRO A 562 18.13 -28.77 4.20
CA PRO A 562 17.13 -27.79 3.84
C PRO A 562 16.68 -27.98 2.37
N THR A 563 15.38 -28.06 2.15
CA THR A 563 14.80 -28.21 0.83
C THR A 563 14.40 -26.85 0.28
N ILE A 564 14.84 -26.52 -0.93
CA ILE A 564 14.37 -25.33 -1.67
C ILE A 564 13.08 -25.71 -2.39
N GLN A 565 11.97 -25.10 -2.05
CA GLN A 565 10.73 -25.22 -2.80
C GLN A 565 10.52 -23.98 -3.64
N VAL A 566 10.57 -24.14 -4.96
CA VAL A 566 10.12 -23.12 -5.91
C VAL A 566 8.63 -23.33 -6.13
N ALA A 567 7.81 -22.39 -5.70
CA ALA A 567 6.37 -22.44 -5.94
C ALA A 567 6.11 -22.17 -7.44
N ALA A 568 5.39 -23.11 -8.06
CA ALA A 568 5.00 -23.07 -9.47
C ALA A 568 3.91 -22.03 -9.76
#